data_2724eb008269cabe342ab8b6860103a6
#
_entry.id   2724eb008269cabe342ab8b6860103a6
#
_cell.length_a   1.000
_cell.length_b   1.000
_cell.length_c   1.000
_cell.angle_alpha   90.00
_cell.angle_beta   90.00
_cell.angle_gamma   90.00
#
_symmetry.space_group_name_H-M   'P 1'
#
loop_
_entity.id
_entity.type
_entity.pdbx_description
1 polymer ?
#
loop_
_entity_poly.entity_id
_entity_poly.type
_entity_poly.pdbx_seq_one_letter_code
_entity_poly.pdbx_strand_id
1 'polypeptide(L)'
;VEKAPGIMAPAGVTCLARGRGEILSVMLPVNFERVLIVKPDFSLSTAEVYGGYRAEQVDSRPDVAAFMEAWNREDLYAIAANLGNVLESVSIRKRPEIGAIKAQLIGLGALNAVMSGSGPSVFGLFDDEEKSGYAFKKLKEKYQQTYLVSSY
;
A
#
# COMPACT_ATOMS: atom_id res chain seq x y z
N VAL A 1 -20.06 4.18 23.59
CA VAL A 1 -19.14 4.68 22.55
C VAL A 1 -19.87 4.50 21.23
N GLU A 2 -20.43 5.60 20.72
CA GLU A 2 -21.18 5.64 19.47
C GLU A 2 -20.19 5.35 18.32
N LYS A 3 -20.46 4.29 17.55
CA LYS A 3 -19.73 4.02 16.30
C LYS A 3 -20.03 5.18 15.35
N ALA A 4 -19.00 5.95 15.00
CA ALA A 4 -19.11 6.88 13.90
C ALA A 4 -19.64 6.13 12.66
N PRO A 5 -20.67 6.68 11.95
CA PRO A 5 -21.13 6.05 10.72
C PRO A 5 -19.95 5.94 9.77
N GLY A 6 -19.67 4.71 9.30
CA GLY A 6 -18.64 4.48 8.31
C GLY A 6 -18.97 5.30 7.05
N ILE A 7 -18.20 6.33 6.80
CA ILE A 7 -18.29 7.09 5.55
C ILE A 7 -17.68 6.18 4.49
N MET A 8 -18.54 5.49 3.74
CA MET A 8 -18.12 4.77 2.55
C MET A 8 -17.98 5.79 1.42
N ALA A 9 -16.78 5.92 0.86
CA ALA A 9 -16.64 6.61 -0.42
C ALA A 9 -17.52 5.92 -1.46
N PRO A 10 -18.21 6.68 -2.34
CA PRO A 10 -18.98 6.08 -3.42
C PRO A 10 -18.09 5.17 -4.26
N ALA A 11 -18.63 4.04 -4.73
CA ALA A 11 -17.87 3.13 -5.59
C ALA A 11 -17.35 3.88 -6.83
N GLY A 12 -16.08 3.68 -7.16
CA GLY A 12 -15.44 4.31 -8.33
C GLY A 12 -14.92 5.74 -8.08
N VAL A 13 -14.84 6.19 -6.83
CA VAL A 13 -14.28 7.52 -6.50
C VAL A 13 -12.97 7.38 -5.76
N THR A 14 -11.94 8.10 -6.26
CA THR A 14 -10.67 8.25 -5.54
C THR A 14 -10.76 9.42 -4.57
N CYS A 15 -10.36 9.20 -3.32
CA CYS A 15 -10.40 10.21 -2.28
C CYS A 15 -9.09 10.27 -1.49
N LEU A 16 -8.67 11.47 -1.13
CA LEU A 16 -7.71 11.69 -0.06
C LEU A 16 -8.47 11.73 1.27
N ALA A 17 -8.16 10.81 2.17
CA ALA A 17 -8.71 10.78 3.52
C ALA A 17 -7.73 11.44 4.50
N ARG A 18 -8.23 12.37 5.33
CA ARG A 18 -7.49 13.07 6.38
C ARG A 18 -8.16 12.91 7.73
N GLY A 19 -7.47 13.38 8.78
CA GLY A 19 -7.95 13.20 10.15
C GLY A 19 -7.83 11.73 10.56
N ARG A 20 -8.93 11.14 11.04
CA ARG A 20 -9.07 9.70 11.32
C ARG A 20 -9.66 8.93 10.14
N GLY A 21 -9.76 9.56 8.94
CA GLY A 21 -10.42 9.04 7.75
C GLY A 21 -11.79 9.67 7.49
N GLU A 22 -12.24 10.61 8.32
CA GLU A 22 -13.55 11.27 8.21
C GLU A 22 -13.57 12.46 7.25
N ILE A 23 -12.40 13.06 6.96
CA ILE A 23 -12.29 14.20 6.04
C ILE A 23 -11.90 13.66 4.67
N LEU A 24 -12.86 13.56 3.76
CA LEU A 24 -12.64 13.06 2.41
C LEU A 24 -12.58 14.22 1.40
N SER A 25 -11.53 14.23 0.60
CA SER A 25 -11.41 15.13 -0.56
C SER A 25 -11.36 14.29 -1.83
N VAL A 26 -12.29 14.52 -2.74
CA VAL A 26 -12.34 13.80 -4.02
C VAL A 26 -11.13 14.20 -4.86
N MET A 27 -10.52 13.22 -5.50
CA MET A 27 -9.38 13.36 -6.38
C MET A 27 -9.70 12.82 -7.77
N LEU A 28 -8.99 13.31 -8.79
CA LEU A 28 -9.02 12.67 -10.10
C LEU A 28 -8.38 11.28 -9.99
N PRO A 29 -8.97 10.28 -10.64
CA PRO A 29 -8.39 8.93 -10.64
C PRO A 29 -7.09 8.90 -11.44
N VAL A 30 -6.13 8.11 -10.95
CA VAL A 30 -4.93 7.73 -11.72
C VAL A 30 -5.03 6.24 -12.00
N ASN A 31 -4.82 5.86 -13.25
CA ASN A 31 -4.87 4.47 -13.66
C ASN A 31 -3.50 3.81 -13.48
N PHE A 32 -3.49 2.73 -12.70
CA PHE A 32 -2.34 1.85 -12.55
C PHE A 32 -2.58 0.57 -13.32
N GLU A 33 -1.80 0.34 -14.38
CA GLU A 33 -1.98 -0.84 -15.22
C GLU A 33 -1.52 -2.13 -14.54
N ARG A 34 -0.53 -2.05 -13.65
CA ARG A 34 0.12 -3.21 -13.06
C ARG A 34 0.39 -3.00 -11.57
N VAL A 35 -0.53 -3.52 -10.76
CA VAL A 35 -0.40 -3.56 -9.30
C VAL A 35 -0.34 -5.02 -8.88
N LEU A 36 0.76 -5.44 -8.26
CA LEU A 36 0.91 -6.79 -7.74
C LEU A 36 0.66 -6.80 -6.24
N ILE A 37 -0.41 -7.47 -5.84
CA ILE A 37 -0.84 -7.58 -4.44
C ILE A 37 -0.45 -8.96 -3.91
N VAL A 38 0.19 -8.99 -2.76
CA VAL A 38 0.57 -10.21 -2.05
C VAL A 38 0.00 -10.16 -0.64
N LYS A 39 -0.82 -11.15 -0.29
CA LYS A 39 -1.35 -11.32 1.07
C LYS A 39 -0.83 -12.64 1.65
N PRO A 40 0.03 -12.61 2.68
CA PRO A 40 0.47 -13.82 3.38
C PRO A 40 -0.68 -14.45 4.19
N ASP A 41 -0.50 -15.72 4.59
CA ASP A 41 -1.55 -16.53 5.22
C ASP A 41 -1.79 -16.25 6.72
N PHE A 42 -1.22 -15.18 7.24
CA PHE A 42 -1.49 -14.73 8.60
C PHE A 42 -2.33 -13.45 8.63
N SER A 43 -2.90 -13.15 9.78
CA SER A 43 -3.63 -11.91 10.05
C SER A 43 -2.87 -11.03 11.04
N LEU A 44 -3.10 -9.73 10.96
CA LEU A 44 -2.72 -8.75 11.97
C LEU A 44 -3.97 -8.06 12.53
N SER A 45 -4.01 -7.90 13.85
CA SER A 45 -5.05 -7.10 14.47
C SER A 45 -4.81 -5.62 14.20
N THR A 46 -5.76 -4.97 13.52
CA THR A 46 -5.70 -3.52 13.27
C THR A 46 -5.56 -2.74 14.58
N ALA A 47 -6.31 -3.13 15.61
CA ALA A 47 -6.24 -2.48 16.92
C ALA A 47 -4.84 -2.60 17.57
N GLU A 48 -4.21 -3.78 17.45
CA GLU A 48 -2.85 -3.98 17.97
C GLU A 48 -1.80 -3.20 17.20
N VAL A 49 -1.95 -3.09 15.86
CA VAL A 49 -1.02 -2.32 15.04
C VAL A 49 -1.10 -0.84 15.38
N TYR A 50 -2.31 -0.28 15.43
CA TYR A 50 -2.51 1.12 15.86
C TYR A 50 -2.09 1.35 17.31
N GLY A 51 -2.39 0.43 18.23
CA GLY A 51 -1.97 0.51 19.62
C GLY A 51 -0.46 0.44 19.83
N GLY A 52 0.24 -0.22 18.91
CA GLY A 52 1.72 -0.33 18.91
C GLY A 52 2.44 0.83 18.23
N TYR A 53 1.71 1.73 17.57
CA TYR A 53 2.30 2.86 16.86
C TYR A 53 2.93 3.87 17.83
N ARG A 54 4.17 4.25 17.54
CA ARG A 54 4.92 5.28 18.27
C ARG A 54 5.57 6.20 17.26
N ALA A 55 5.19 7.47 17.29
CA ALA A 55 5.63 8.47 16.32
C ALA A 55 7.16 8.65 16.28
N GLU A 56 7.80 8.50 17.43
CA GLU A 56 9.25 8.58 17.62
C GLU A 56 10.03 7.38 17.07
N GLN A 57 9.33 6.29 16.75
CA GLN A 57 9.92 5.06 16.20
C GLN A 57 9.72 4.94 14.68
N VAL A 58 9.25 5.98 14.04
CA VAL A 58 9.05 6.03 12.59
C VAL A 58 10.28 6.68 11.96
N ASP A 59 11.09 5.88 11.25
CA ASP A 59 12.33 6.34 10.61
C ASP A 59 12.05 7.31 9.46
N SER A 60 10.98 7.10 8.71
CA SER A 60 10.61 7.92 7.58
C SER A 60 9.09 8.09 7.48
N ARG A 61 8.65 9.32 7.27
CA ARG A 61 7.24 9.64 7.02
C ARG A 61 7.02 9.94 5.55
N PRO A 62 5.91 9.44 4.95
CA PRO A 62 5.55 9.81 3.59
C PRO A 62 5.43 11.33 3.44
N ASP A 63 6.01 11.89 2.39
CA ASP A 63 5.75 13.26 1.99
C ASP A 63 4.43 13.32 1.21
N VAL A 64 3.36 13.63 1.94
CA VAL A 64 2.01 13.70 1.36
C VAL A 64 1.91 14.80 0.31
N ALA A 65 2.62 15.93 0.47
CA ALA A 65 2.58 17.03 -0.49
C ALA A 65 3.23 16.59 -1.81
N ALA A 66 4.42 16.01 -1.75
CA ALA A 66 5.11 15.47 -2.93
C ALA A 66 4.31 14.34 -3.60
N PHE A 67 3.68 13.46 -2.81
CA PHE A 67 2.79 12.43 -3.34
C PHE A 67 1.60 13.04 -4.10
N MET A 68 0.93 14.05 -3.53
CA MET A 68 -0.20 14.72 -4.17
C MET A 68 0.18 15.47 -5.44
N GLU A 69 1.36 16.08 -5.47
CA GLU A 69 1.88 16.71 -6.68
C GLU A 69 2.14 15.66 -7.79
N ALA A 70 2.76 14.54 -7.44
CA ALA A 70 2.97 13.42 -8.36
C ALA A 70 1.65 12.84 -8.88
N TRP A 71 0.67 12.70 -7.98
CA TRP A 71 -0.67 12.23 -8.31
C TRP A 71 -1.37 13.13 -9.34
N ASN A 72 -1.35 14.44 -9.11
CA ASN A 72 -1.98 15.42 -10.00
C ASN A 72 -1.31 15.50 -11.39
N ARG A 73 -0.06 15.08 -11.49
CA ARG A 73 0.69 14.98 -12.76
C ARG A 73 0.60 13.59 -13.40
N GLU A 74 -0.06 12.65 -12.74
CA GLU A 74 -0.13 11.23 -13.16
C GLU A 74 1.26 10.61 -13.37
N ASP A 75 2.25 11.06 -12.59
CA ASP A 75 3.64 10.61 -12.69
C ASP A 75 3.82 9.33 -11.86
N LEU A 76 3.73 8.17 -12.54
CA LEU A 76 3.85 6.86 -11.89
C LEU A 76 5.14 6.69 -11.09
N TYR A 77 6.27 7.18 -11.61
CA TYR A 77 7.57 7.04 -10.93
C TYR A 77 7.64 7.88 -9.66
N ALA A 78 7.17 9.12 -9.74
CA ALA A 78 7.11 10.01 -8.60
C ALA A 78 6.07 9.53 -7.56
N ILE A 79 4.92 8.99 -7.99
CA ILE A 79 3.94 8.36 -7.11
C ILE A 79 4.59 7.18 -6.37
N ALA A 80 5.24 6.27 -7.11
CA ALA A 80 5.90 5.12 -6.52
C ALA A 80 7.00 5.54 -5.51
N ALA A 81 7.82 6.53 -5.85
CA ALA A 81 8.88 7.03 -4.98
C ALA A 81 8.36 7.62 -3.65
N ASN A 82 7.13 8.18 -3.65
CA ASN A 82 6.51 8.79 -2.47
C ASN A 82 5.53 7.86 -1.74
N LEU A 83 5.40 6.59 -2.14
CA LEU A 83 4.62 5.60 -1.38
C LEU A 83 5.26 5.36 -0.01
N GLY A 84 4.44 5.33 1.02
CA GLY A 84 4.90 4.98 2.36
C GLY A 84 3.74 4.71 3.31
N ASN A 85 4.03 3.97 4.39
CA ASN A 85 3.05 3.64 5.41
C ASN A 85 3.75 3.56 6.78
N VAL A 86 3.47 4.53 7.65
CA VAL A 86 4.07 4.60 8.99
C VAL A 86 3.76 3.38 9.88
N LEU A 87 2.66 2.67 9.62
CA LEU A 87 2.29 1.46 10.35
C LEU A 87 3.22 0.27 10.06
N GLU A 88 4.01 0.33 8.99
CA GLU A 88 5.04 -0.67 8.71
C GLU A 88 6.06 -0.79 9.85
N SER A 89 6.35 0.31 10.55
CA SER A 89 7.22 0.31 11.73
C SER A 89 6.76 -0.65 12.83
N VAL A 90 5.46 -0.89 12.94
CA VAL A 90 4.87 -1.84 13.88
C VAL A 90 4.69 -3.21 13.26
N SER A 91 4.07 -3.25 12.08
CA SER A 91 3.66 -4.51 11.45
C SER A 91 4.85 -5.37 11.05
N ILE A 92 5.93 -4.77 10.54
CA ILE A 92 7.17 -5.48 10.18
C ILE A 92 7.88 -6.03 11.43
N ARG A 93 7.88 -5.29 12.56
CA ARG A 93 8.43 -5.82 13.82
C ARG A 93 7.66 -7.03 14.32
N LYS A 94 6.33 -7.01 14.19
CA LYS A 94 5.47 -8.14 14.59
C LYS A 94 5.59 -9.32 13.62
N ARG A 95 5.73 -9.05 12.34
CA ARG A 95 5.77 -10.02 11.24
C ARG A 95 6.82 -9.60 10.20
N PRO A 96 8.09 -9.99 10.38
CA PRO A 96 9.19 -9.64 9.47
C PRO A 96 8.95 -10.09 8.03
N GLU A 97 8.09 -11.07 7.81
CA GLU A 97 7.70 -11.54 6.47
C GLU A 97 7.11 -10.44 5.60
N ILE A 98 6.44 -9.44 6.19
CA ILE A 98 5.93 -8.26 5.46
C ILE A 98 7.08 -7.51 4.79
N GLY A 99 8.16 -7.27 5.54
CA GLY A 99 9.38 -6.66 5.00
C GLY A 99 10.06 -7.51 3.93
N ALA A 100 10.06 -8.84 4.11
CA ALA A 100 10.59 -9.77 3.12
C ALA A 100 9.78 -9.76 1.81
N ILE A 101 8.46 -9.67 1.88
CA ILE A 101 7.58 -9.54 0.70
C ILE A 101 7.88 -8.23 -0.04
N LYS A 102 8.01 -7.11 0.69
CA LYS A 102 8.40 -5.81 0.08
C LYS A 102 9.72 -5.91 -0.66
N ALA A 103 10.75 -6.47 -0.01
CA ALA A 103 12.06 -6.65 -0.62
C ALA A 103 12.01 -7.55 -1.86
N GLN A 104 11.22 -8.62 -1.83
CA GLN A 104 11.03 -9.50 -2.98
C GLN A 104 10.34 -8.77 -4.14
N LEU A 105 9.28 -7.99 -3.89
CA LEU A 105 8.60 -7.20 -4.92
C LEU A 105 9.57 -6.22 -5.60
N ILE A 106 10.35 -5.49 -4.81
CA ILE A 106 11.36 -4.54 -5.34
C ILE A 106 12.45 -5.30 -6.12
N GLY A 107 12.97 -6.40 -5.57
CA GLY A 107 13.98 -7.23 -6.24
C GLY A 107 13.50 -7.87 -7.55
N LEU A 108 12.19 -8.05 -7.72
CA LEU A 108 11.54 -8.56 -8.93
C LEU A 108 11.13 -7.44 -9.91
N GLY A 109 11.49 -6.20 -9.61
CA GLY A 109 11.35 -5.08 -10.54
C GLY A 109 10.17 -4.15 -10.27
N ALA A 110 9.52 -4.22 -9.10
CA ALA A 110 8.58 -3.19 -8.70
C ALA A 110 9.29 -1.84 -8.54
N LEU A 111 8.65 -0.77 -8.98
CA LEU A 111 9.13 0.62 -8.78
C LEU A 111 9.22 0.95 -7.30
N ASN A 112 8.26 0.49 -6.53
CA ASN A 112 8.25 0.49 -5.07
C ASN A 112 7.19 -0.51 -4.57
N ALA A 113 7.26 -0.84 -3.27
CA ALA A 113 6.30 -1.70 -2.60
C ALA A 113 5.96 -1.16 -1.22
N VAL A 114 4.70 -1.26 -0.82
CA VAL A 114 4.20 -0.76 0.46
C VAL A 114 3.10 -1.66 1.02
N MET A 115 3.03 -1.73 2.35
CA MET A 115 1.96 -2.43 3.06
C MET A 115 0.66 -1.62 2.98
N SER A 116 -0.44 -2.28 2.73
CA SER A 116 -1.78 -1.68 2.70
C SER A 116 -2.38 -1.63 4.11
N GLY A 117 -2.76 -0.42 4.56
CA GLY A 117 -3.39 -0.21 5.86
C GLY A 117 -2.56 -0.75 7.02
N SER A 118 -3.16 -1.51 7.92
CA SER A 118 -2.47 -2.19 9.04
C SER A 118 -1.78 -3.50 8.62
N GLY A 119 -1.86 -3.88 7.36
CA GLY A 119 -1.35 -5.13 6.83
C GLY A 119 -2.33 -6.31 7.00
N PRO A 120 -1.88 -7.54 6.70
CA PRO A 120 -0.54 -7.89 6.22
C PRO A 120 -0.33 -7.76 4.70
N SER A 121 -1.34 -7.34 3.95
CA SER A 121 -1.24 -7.21 2.49
C SER A 121 -0.18 -6.19 2.09
N VAL A 122 0.63 -6.55 1.11
CA VAL A 122 1.65 -5.69 0.49
C VAL A 122 1.35 -5.57 -0.99
N PHE A 123 1.51 -4.39 -1.55
CA PHE A 123 1.42 -4.23 -2.99
C PHE A 123 2.67 -3.55 -3.57
N GLY A 124 2.97 -3.86 -4.81
CA GLY A 124 4.02 -3.23 -5.60
C GLY A 124 3.47 -2.66 -6.89
N LEU A 125 4.00 -1.50 -7.31
CA LEU A 125 3.69 -0.88 -8.59
C LEU A 125 4.74 -1.27 -9.62
N PHE A 126 4.30 -1.62 -10.83
CA PHE A 126 5.18 -1.99 -11.95
C PHE A 126 4.86 -1.13 -13.18
N ASP A 127 5.90 -0.80 -13.92
CA ASP A 127 5.82 -0.14 -15.23
C ASP A 127 5.99 -1.09 -16.41
N ASP A 128 6.44 -2.33 -16.14
CA ASP A 128 6.84 -3.33 -17.12
C ASP A 128 5.98 -4.59 -16.99
N GLU A 129 5.40 -5.05 -18.11
CA GLU A 129 4.51 -6.21 -18.16
C GLU A 129 5.26 -7.51 -17.94
N GLU A 130 6.45 -7.67 -18.49
CA GLU A 130 7.25 -8.88 -18.37
C GLU A 130 7.73 -9.07 -16.93
N LYS A 131 8.24 -8.00 -16.31
CA LYS A 131 8.65 -8.01 -14.89
C LYS A 131 7.48 -8.30 -13.96
N SER A 132 6.34 -7.64 -14.16
CA SER A 132 5.16 -7.87 -13.31
C SER A 132 4.61 -9.28 -13.45
N GLY A 133 4.57 -9.82 -14.68
CA GLY A 133 4.14 -11.19 -14.95
C GLY A 133 5.09 -12.23 -14.36
N TYR A 134 6.41 -11.99 -14.44
CA TYR A 134 7.41 -12.85 -13.81
C TYR A 134 7.31 -12.81 -12.27
N ALA A 135 7.20 -11.62 -11.71
CA ALA A 135 7.03 -11.43 -10.26
C ALA A 135 5.76 -12.12 -9.75
N PHE A 136 4.65 -12.01 -10.48
CA PHE A 136 3.41 -12.69 -10.14
C PHE A 136 3.59 -14.21 -10.06
N LYS A 137 4.20 -14.83 -11.09
CA LYS A 137 4.45 -16.28 -11.11
C LYS A 137 5.31 -16.72 -9.93
N LYS A 138 6.40 -15.99 -9.67
CA LYS A 138 7.34 -16.31 -8.58
C LYS A 138 6.70 -16.19 -7.20
N LEU A 139 5.97 -15.11 -6.95
CA LEU A 139 5.34 -14.90 -5.64
C LEU A 139 4.12 -15.79 -5.42
N LYS A 140 3.40 -16.16 -6.49
CA LYS A 140 2.28 -17.09 -6.44
C LYS A 140 2.69 -18.51 -6.02
N GLU A 141 3.92 -18.93 -6.30
CA GLU A 141 4.45 -20.22 -5.85
C GLU A 141 4.51 -20.30 -4.31
N LYS A 142 4.80 -19.18 -3.65
CA LYS A 142 4.95 -19.09 -2.19
C LYS A 142 3.70 -18.57 -1.48
N TYR A 143 3.04 -17.60 -2.10
CA TYR A 143 1.88 -16.90 -1.51
C TYR A 143 0.63 -17.16 -2.35
N GLN A 144 -0.26 -18.00 -1.86
CA GLN A 144 -1.49 -18.37 -2.60
C GLN A 144 -2.38 -17.17 -2.92
N GLN A 145 -2.41 -16.18 -2.02
CA GLN A 145 -3.18 -14.95 -2.22
C GLN A 145 -2.29 -13.87 -2.87
N THR A 146 -1.94 -14.12 -4.13
CA THR A 146 -1.18 -13.18 -4.98
C THR A 146 -2.02 -12.85 -6.21
N TYR A 147 -2.16 -11.55 -6.50
CA TYR A 147 -3.02 -11.04 -7.56
C TYR A 147 -2.29 -9.94 -8.35
N LEU A 148 -2.26 -10.07 -9.67
CA LEU A 148 -1.84 -9.01 -10.58
C LEU A 148 -3.09 -8.34 -11.14
N VAL A 149 -3.27 -7.06 -10.84
CA VAL A 149 -4.48 -6.30 -11.17
C VAL A 149 -4.13 -4.95 -11.78
N SER A 150 -5.12 -4.34 -12.42
CA SER A 150 -5.12 -2.91 -12.78
C SER A 150 -6.13 -2.15 -11.92
N SER A 151 -5.89 -0.86 -11.68
CA SER A 151 -6.92 0.03 -11.13
C SER A 151 -7.77 0.61 -12.27
N TYR A 152 -9.02 0.90 -11.96
CA TYR A 152 -9.95 1.55 -12.88
C TYR A 152 -10.18 2.99 -12.46
#